data_f40ab4fda31d0efd76fb73e8e4a72ea6
#
_entry.id   f40ab4fda31d0efd76fb73e8e4a72ea6
#
_cell.length_a   1.000
_cell.length_b   1.000
_cell.length_c   1.000
_cell.angle_alpha   90.00
_cell.angle_beta   90.00
_cell.angle_gamma   90.00
#
_symmetry.space_group_name_H-M   'P 1'
#
loop_
_entity.id
_entity.type
_entity.pdbx_description
1 polymer ?
#
loop_
_entity_poly.entity_id
_entity_poly.type
_entity_poly.pdbx_seq_one_letter_code
_entity_poly.pdbx_strand_id
1 'polypeptide(L)'
;MRRLLLCGVTALLAGCGSGTATPSPTTARPTATAAPTPSPAPDVERIDVLSTGVGTWQLVAVPVAVIHNVATRTGVSGVIVHFTLMKGTKPLNALESPQLTLYPGQTLVVTSYQCTDYPCYTADSVAVTVTPGTWAALPGAPLTATGGAFKCTRNCTGHGQWAVPITVGGPQLLANEQVDITASCSNAAGAIIGGGSRQLLWPQAGGSLNLDVPVIVNTAPASCQVGATTSN
;
A
#
# COMPACT_ATOMS: atom_id res chain seq x y z
N MET A 1 -4.03 -16.76 43.46
CA MET A 1 -4.04 -18.25 43.51
C MET A 1 -3.02 -18.73 42.51
N ARG A 2 -1.89 -19.01 42.95
CA ARG A 2 -1.03 -20.17 43.20
C ARG A 2 -1.41 -21.40 42.37
N ARG A 3 -0.53 -21.81 41.43
CA ARG A 3 0.00 -23.18 41.36
C ARG A 3 1.26 -23.24 40.50
N LEU A 4 2.39 -23.44 41.23
CA LEU A 4 3.63 -24.01 40.70
C LEU A 4 3.39 -25.51 40.39
N LEU A 5 4.10 -26.04 39.40
CA LEU A 5 4.46 -27.45 39.35
C LEU A 5 5.88 -27.58 38.78
N LEU A 6 6.76 -28.02 39.68
CA LEU A 6 8.10 -28.57 39.46
C LEU A 6 7.95 -30.06 39.08
N CYS A 7 8.92 -30.58 38.38
CA CYS A 7 9.52 -31.94 38.39
C CYS A 7 10.11 -32.19 36.98
N GLY A 8 11.27 -32.78 36.76
CA GLY A 8 12.19 -33.48 37.60
C GLY A 8 13.41 -33.89 36.76
N VAL A 9 14.50 -33.90 37.44
CA VAL A 9 15.85 -34.33 37.03
C VAL A 9 15.88 -35.86 36.92
N THR A 10 16.52 -36.40 35.85
CA THR A 10 17.05 -37.77 35.95
C THR A 10 18.41 -37.82 35.24
N ALA A 11 19.42 -37.95 36.07
CA ALA A 11 20.78 -38.31 35.68
C ALA A 11 20.90 -39.85 35.67
N LEU A 12 21.57 -40.41 34.68
CA LEU A 12 22.04 -41.80 34.74
C LEU A 12 23.49 -41.85 34.25
N LEU A 13 24.28 -42.46 35.12
CA LEU A 13 25.72 -42.63 35.06
C LEU A 13 26.16 -43.85 34.25
N ALA A 14 27.39 -43.74 33.75
CA ALA A 14 28.45 -44.73 33.72
C ALA A 14 28.43 -45.85 32.70
N GLY A 15 29.50 -45.87 31.93
CA GLY A 15 29.99 -47.01 31.17
C GLY A 15 31.43 -46.76 30.77
N CYS A 16 32.41 -47.05 31.67
CA CYS A 16 33.85 -47.20 31.32
C CYS A 16 34.05 -48.45 30.48
N GLY A 17 34.46 -48.31 29.24
CA GLY A 17 34.96 -49.39 28.41
C GLY A 17 36.34 -48.99 27.83
N SER A 18 37.41 -49.46 28.49
CA SER A 18 38.81 -49.35 27.96
C SER A 18 39.00 -50.32 26.84
N GLY A 19 38.88 -49.86 25.61
CA GLY A 19 39.28 -50.58 24.42
C GLY A 19 40.40 -49.81 23.68
N THR A 20 41.63 -50.31 23.77
CA THR A 20 42.75 -49.88 22.99
C THR A 20 42.51 -50.25 21.53
N ALA A 21 41.98 -49.37 20.74
CA ALA A 21 41.84 -49.51 19.30
C ALA A 21 43.02 -48.85 18.61
N THR A 22 43.76 -49.62 17.85
CA THR A 22 44.79 -49.20 16.91
C THR A 22 44.19 -48.21 15.90
N PRO A 23 44.80 -47.03 15.67
CA PRO A 23 44.26 -46.10 14.69
C PRO A 23 44.45 -46.64 13.26
N SER A 24 43.36 -47.00 12.60
CA SER A 24 43.31 -47.19 11.16
C SER A 24 43.52 -45.83 10.47
N PRO A 25 44.26 -45.78 9.37
CA PRO A 25 44.46 -44.57 8.60
C PRO A 25 43.10 -44.09 8.05
N THR A 26 42.57 -43.02 8.58
CA THR A 26 41.37 -42.35 8.10
C THR A 26 41.69 -41.71 6.75
N THR A 27 41.27 -42.34 5.67
CA THR A 27 41.29 -41.74 4.33
C THR A 27 40.41 -40.49 4.38
N ALA A 28 41.02 -39.31 4.28
CA ALA A 28 40.29 -38.07 4.24
C ALA A 28 39.32 -38.09 3.06
N ARG A 29 38.02 -38.09 3.35
CA ARG A 29 36.97 -37.95 2.34
C ARG A 29 37.11 -36.57 1.72
N PRO A 30 37.17 -36.42 0.40
CA PRO A 30 37.23 -35.12 -0.26
C PRO A 30 36.02 -34.31 0.16
N THR A 31 36.25 -33.15 0.77
CA THR A 31 35.21 -32.19 1.11
C THR A 31 34.58 -31.69 -0.21
N ALA A 32 33.35 -32.04 -0.46
CA ALA A 32 32.62 -31.54 -1.62
C ALA A 32 32.59 -30.01 -1.54
N THR A 33 33.27 -29.36 -2.49
CA THR A 33 33.16 -27.90 -2.64
C THR A 33 31.69 -27.55 -2.92
N ALA A 34 31.06 -26.80 -2.04
CA ALA A 34 29.70 -26.34 -2.25
C ALA A 34 29.62 -25.58 -3.57
N ALA A 35 28.68 -25.97 -4.43
CA ALA A 35 28.43 -25.24 -5.66
C ALA A 35 28.06 -23.78 -5.30
N PRO A 36 28.54 -22.79 -6.09
CA PRO A 36 28.21 -21.39 -5.84
C PRO A 36 26.71 -21.22 -5.88
N THR A 37 26.14 -20.63 -4.83
CA THR A 37 24.72 -20.28 -4.78
C THR A 37 24.46 -19.29 -5.92
N PRO A 38 23.46 -19.53 -6.79
CA PRO A 38 23.15 -18.62 -7.87
C PRO A 38 22.83 -17.23 -7.30
N SER A 39 23.46 -16.19 -7.88
CA SER A 39 23.17 -14.81 -7.52
C SER A 39 21.69 -14.53 -7.80
N PRO A 40 20.96 -13.93 -6.88
CA PRO A 40 19.55 -13.59 -7.10
C PRO A 40 19.42 -12.68 -8.34
N ALA A 41 18.41 -12.93 -9.17
CA ALA A 41 18.10 -12.07 -10.30
C ALA A 41 17.92 -10.60 -9.86
N PRO A 42 18.29 -9.62 -10.70
CA PRO A 42 18.09 -8.22 -10.40
C PRO A 42 16.60 -7.94 -10.16
N ASP A 43 16.30 -7.03 -9.23
CA ASP A 43 14.91 -6.58 -8.98
C ASP A 43 14.42 -5.71 -10.14
N VAL A 44 13.12 -5.78 -10.45
CA VAL A 44 12.53 -5.00 -11.54
C VAL A 44 11.94 -3.71 -10.95
N GLU A 45 12.67 -2.62 -11.07
CA GLU A 45 12.27 -1.30 -10.57
C GLU A 45 11.27 -0.65 -11.54
N ARG A 46 9.97 -0.89 -11.31
CA ARG A 46 8.88 -0.36 -12.14
C ARG A 46 7.63 -0.12 -11.30
N ILE A 47 6.89 0.92 -11.64
CA ILE A 47 5.55 1.20 -11.12
C ILE A 47 4.54 1.01 -12.25
N ASP A 48 3.57 0.14 -12.05
CA ASP A 48 2.48 -0.07 -12.99
C ASP A 48 1.24 0.74 -12.56
N VAL A 49 0.56 1.35 -13.51
CA VAL A 49 -0.78 1.91 -13.32
C VAL A 49 -1.79 0.82 -13.65
N LEU A 50 -2.47 0.31 -12.64
CA LEU A 50 -3.39 -0.82 -12.79
C LEU A 50 -4.77 -0.39 -13.28
N SER A 51 -5.26 0.76 -12.80
CA SER A 51 -6.56 1.29 -13.18
C SER A 51 -6.64 2.78 -12.87
N THR A 52 -7.51 3.48 -13.60
CA THR A 52 -7.73 4.92 -13.46
C THR A 52 -9.20 5.25 -13.57
N GLY A 53 -9.62 6.38 -13.00
CA GLY A 53 -10.97 6.88 -13.12
C GLY A 53 -11.11 8.29 -12.58
N VAL A 54 -12.28 8.87 -12.73
CA VAL A 54 -12.61 10.20 -12.22
C VAL A 54 -14.01 10.21 -11.65
N GLY A 55 -14.17 10.74 -10.45
CA GLY A 55 -15.47 11.07 -9.88
C GLY A 55 -15.76 12.53 -10.09
N THR A 56 -16.99 12.84 -10.51
CA THR A 56 -17.45 14.22 -10.70
C THR A 56 -18.78 14.46 -9.98
N TRP A 57 -18.89 15.58 -9.30
CA TRP A 57 -20.14 15.99 -8.64
C TRP A 57 -20.18 17.51 -8.45
N GLN A 58 -21.25 18.14 -8.89
CA GLN A 58 -21.40 19.61 -8.89
C GLN A 58 -20.22 20.26 -9.66
N LEU A 59 -19.41 21.05 -8.96
CA LEU A 59 -18.25 21.76 -9.53
C LEU A 59 -16.90 21.05 -9.25
N VAL A 60 -16.95 19.81 -8.77
CA VAL A 60 -15.73 19.10 -8.31
C VAL A 60 -15.45 17.90 -9.18
N ALA A 61 -14.17 17.69 -9.50
CA ALA A 61 -13.64 16.46 -10.06
C ALA A 61 -12.51 15.92 -9.17
N VAL A 62 -12.51 14.60 -8.96
CA VAL A 62 -11.48 13.88 -8.21
C VAL A 62 -10.92 12.76 -9.09
N PRO A 63 -9.70 12.91 -9.63
CA PRO A 63 -9.04 11.83 -10.34
C PRO A 63 -8.51 10.78 -9.37
N VAL A 64 -8.49 9.54 -9.83
CA VAL A 64 -8.04 8.38 -9.06
C VAL A 64 -7.17 7.49 -9.93
N ALA A 65 -6.11 6.96 -9.36
CA ALA A 65 -5.30 5.89 -9.92
C ALA A 65 -5.06 4.80 -8.87
N VAL A 66 -4.95 3.56 -9.32
CA VAL A 66 -4.39 2.45 -8.55
C VAL A 66 -3.04 2.13 -9.16
N ILE A 67 -1.98 2.26 -8.37
CA ILE A 67 -0.61 2.01 -8.79
C ILE A 67 0.00 0.83 -8.03
N HIS A 68 0.96 0.15 -8.63
CA HIS A 68 1.61 -1.03 -8.05
C HIS A 68 3.11 -0.97 -8.26
N ASN A 69 3.87 -1.11 -7.17
CA ASN A 69 5.31 -1.32 -7.22
C ASN A 69 5.61 -2.78 -7.58
N VAL A 70 6.14 -3.02 -8.77
CA VAL A 70 6.46 -4.39 -9.25
C VAL A 70 7.70 -4.96 -8.57
N ALA A 71 8.59 -4.11 -8.06
CA ALA A 71 9.79 -4.53 -7.37
C ALA A 71 9.44 -5.31 -6.09
N THR A 72 10.17 -6.40 -5.85
CA THR A 72 9.92 -7.32 -4.73
C THR A 72 10.83 -7.07 -3.53
N ARG A 73 11.91 -6.30 -3.71
CA ARG A 73 12.92 -6.03 -2.69
C ARG A 73 13.20 -4.55 -2.49
N THR A 74 12.96 -3.74 -3.53
CA THR A 74 13.16 -2.29 -3.48
C THR A 74 11.84 -1.55 -3.39
N GLY A 75 11.78 -0.57 -2.49
CA GLY A 75 10.72 0.42 -2.48
C GLY A 75 11.15 1.68 -3.23
N VAL A 76 10.27 2.63 -3.37
CA VAL A 76 10.51 3.90 -4.03
C VAL A 76 9.91 5.05 -3.24
N SER A 77 10.69 6.09 -3.00
CA SER A 77 10.26 7.31 -2.31
C SER A 77 10.26 8.52 -3.24
N GLY A 78 9.37 9.50 -3.00
CA GLY A 78 9.25 10.69 -3.83
C GLY A 78 8.53 10.43 -5.16
N VAL A 79 7.64 9.44 -5.21
CA VAL A 79 6.82 9.16 -6.38
C VAL A 79 5.77 10.26 -6.56
N ILE A 80 5.61 10.76 -7.78
CA ILE A 80 4.56 11.71 -8.15
C ILE A 80 3.68 11.09 -9.23
N VAL A 81 2.37 11.11 -8.99
CA VAL A 81 1.37 10.70 -9.98
C VAL A 81 0.77 11.94 -10.61
N HIS A 82 0.91 12.05 -11.92
CA HIS A 82 0.36 13.14 -12.73
C HIS A 82 -0.97 12.69 -13.34
N PHE A 83 -1.99 13.50 -13.14
CA PHE A 83 -3.33 13.27 -13.64
C PHE A 83 -3.67 14.34 -14.67
N THR A 84 -4.08 13.96 -15.86
CA THR A 84 -4.67 14.87 -16.84
C THR A 84 -6.15 14.55 -16.97
N LEU A 85 -7.00 15.44 -16.46
CA LEU A 85 -8.45 15.33 -16.64
C LEU A 85 -8.81 15.54 -18.12
N MET A 86 -9.67 14.69 -18.66
CA MET A 86 -10.03 14.66 -20.07
C MET A 86 -11.53 14.81 -20.26
N LYS A 87 -11.92 15.42 -21.40
CA LYS A 87 -13.28 15.36 -21.96
C LYS A 87 -13.18 14.78 -23.37
N GLY A 88 -13.53 13.51 -23.53
CA GLY A 88 -13.16 12.75 -24.72
C GLY A 88 -11.65 12.75 -24.92
N THR A 89 -11.16 13.31 -26.02
CA THR A 89 -9.72 13.44 -26.32
C THR A 89 -9.10 14.79 -25.91
N LYS A 90 -9.91 15.72 -25.39
CA LYS A 90 -9.46 17.07 -25.03
C LYS A 90 -8.99 17.12 -23.57
N PRO A 91 -7.73 17.55 -23.31
CA PRO A 91 -7.28 17.80 -21.94
C PRO A 91 -7.99 19.05 -21.38
N LEU A 92 -8.40 18.93 -20.11
CA LEU A 92 -9.07 20.01 -19.36
C LEU A 92 -8.13 20.65 -18.35
N ASN A 93 -7.47 19.84 -17.53
CA ASN A 93 -6.57 20.30 -16.48
C ASN A 93 -5.57 19.20 -16.11
N ALA A 94 -4.40 19.62 -15.62
CA ALA A 94 -3.36 18.74 -15.08
C ALA A 94 -3.25 18.94 -13.57
N LEU A 95 -3.16 17.83 -12.85
CA LEU A 95 -3.09 17.78 -11.40
C LEU A 95 -2.01 16.78 -10.99
N GLU A 96 -1.50 16.91 -9.77
CA GLU A 96 -0.47 16.02 -9.23
C GLU A 96 -0.88 15.49 -7.86
N SER A 97 -0.42 14.29 -7.53
CA SER A 97 -0.50 13.78 -6.16
C SER A 97 0.53 14.49 -5.26
N PRO A 98 0.38 14.42 -3.93
CA PRO A 98 1.51 14.58 -3.02
C PRO A 98 2.64 13.60 -3.37
N GLN A 99 3.85 13.86 -2.88
CA GLN A 99 4.93 12.88 -2.97
C GLN A 99 4.63 11.65 -2.11
N LEU A 100 4.78 10.48 -2.69
CA LEU A 100 4.38 9.22 -2.09
C LEU A 100 5.59 8.31 -1.90
N THR A 101 5.44 7.38 -0.97
CA THR A 101 6.36 6.26 -0.78
C THR A 101 5.63 4.95 -1.05
N LEU A 102 6.19 4.09 -1.93
CA LEU A 102 5.68 2.75 -2.20
C LEU A 102 6.68 1.71 -1.73
N TYR A 103 6.24 0.82 -0.88
CA TYR A 103 7.01 -0.36 -0.44
C TYR A 103 7.07 -1.44 -1.53
N PRO A 104 7.99 -2.41 -1.42
CA PRO A 104 8.08 -3.52 -2.36
C PRO A 104 6.74 -4.26 -2.48
N GLY A 105 6.28 -4.50 -3.72
CA GLY A 105 5.02 -5.21 -4.00
C GLY A 105 3.75 -4.47 -3.56
N GLN A 106 3.84 -3.25 -3.07
CA GLN A 106 2.68 -2.49 -2.59
C GLN A 106 1.79 -2.04 -3.74
N THR A 107 0.48 -2.20 -3.55
CA THR A 107 -0.56 -1.54 -4.36
C THR A 107 -1.15 -0.40 -3.55
N LEU A 108 -1.24 0.78 -4.13
CA LEU A 108 -1.72 1.98 -3.48
C LEU A 108 -2.79 2.68 -4.34
N VAL A 109 -3.86 3.12 -3.69
CA VAL A 109 -4.82 4.07 -4.28
C VAL A 109 -4.24 5.47 -4.14
N VAL A 110 -4.24 6.23 -5.22
CA VAL A 110 -3.71 7.59 -5.27
C VAL A 110 -4.76 8.52 -5.85
N THR A 111 -4.89 9.70 -5.25
CA THR A 111 -5.71 10.80 -5.76
C THR A 111 -4.87 12.08 -5.78
N SER A 112 -5.32 13.08 -6.53
CA SER A 112 -4.84 14.46 -6.36
C SER A 112 -5.79 15.23 -5.45
N TYR A 113 -5.46 16.50 -5.20
CA TYR A 113 -6.44 17.45 -4.67
C TYR A 113 -7.63 17.58 -5.63
N GLN A 114 -8.79 17.93 -5.07
CA GLN A 114 -10.00 18.15 -5.84
C GLN A 114 -9.80 19.31 -6.82
N CYS A 115 -10.17 19.12 -8.08
CA CYS A 115 -10.28 20.22 -9.03
C CYS A 115 -11.67 20.84 -8.92
N THR A 116 -11.72 22.11 -8.58
CA THR A 116 -12.98 22.89 -8.40
C THR A 116 -13.18 23.92 -9.49
N ASP A 117 -12.23 24.04 -10.42
CA ASP A 117 -12.27 25.05 -11.48
C ASP A 117 -13.04 24.55 -12.70
N TYR A 118 -13.69 25.48 -13.44
CA TYR A 118 -14.20 25.17 -14.76
C TYR A 118 -13.02 24.96 -15.74
N PRO A 119 -13.00 23.91 -16.56
CA PRO A 119 -14.05 22.92 -16.85
C PRO A 119 -13.88 21.54 -16.15
N CYS A 120 -13.10 21.40 -15.08
CA CYS A 120 -12.71 20.11 -14.47
C CYS A 120 -13.88 19.14 -14.25
N TYR A 121 -14.98 19.64 -13.71
CA TYR A 121 -16.16 18.82 -13.38
C TYR A 121 -16.87 18.24 -14.61
N THR A 122 -16.48 18.64 -15.81
CA THR A 122 -16.99 18.05 -17.05
C THR A 122 -16.17 16.85 -17.53
N ALA A 123 -15.11 16.50 -16.80
CA ALA A 123 -14.24 15.37 -17.15
C ALA A 123 -15.04 14.06 -17.18
N ASP A 124 -14.77 13.23 -18.16
CA ASP A 124 -15.32 11.88 -18.30
C ASP A 124 -14.24 10.79 -18.16
N SER A 125 -12.98 11.18 -18.19
CA SER A 125 -11.84 10.28 -18.08
C SER A 125 -10.61 10.99 -17.54
N VAL A 126 -9.58 10.21 -17.20
CA VAL A 126 -8.29 10.72 -16.75
C VAL A 126 -7.16 9.92 -17.38
N ALA A 127 -6.17 10.62 -17.92
CA ALA A 127 -4.88 10.04 -18.31
C ALA A 127 -3.92 10.18 -17.13
N VAL A 128 -3.12 9.12 -16.88
CA VAL A 128 -2.22 9.06 -15.74
C VAL A 128 -0.82 8.70 -16.20
N THR A 129 0.17 9.42 -15.69
CA THR A 129 1.59 9.07 -15.77
C THR A 129 2.22 9.11 -14.39
N VAL A 130 3.29 8.33 -14.19
CA VAL A 130 3.98 8.24 -12.91
C VAL A 130 5.43 8.61 -13.10
N THR A 131 5.91 9.56 -12.30
CA THR A 131 7.33 9.87 -12.17
C THR A 131 7.85 9.14 -10.94
N PRO A 132 8.69 8.10 -11.11
CA PRO A 132 9.32 7.44 -9.98
C PRO A 132 10.34 8.37 -9.33
N GLY A 133 10.49 8.25 -8.02
CA GLY A 133 11.54 8.94 -7.27
C GLY A 133 12.79 8.06 -7.12
N THR A 134 13.29 7.94 -5.89
CA THR A 134 14.51 7.19 -5.57
C THR A 134 14.18 5.76 -5.13
N TRP A 135 14.75 4.78 -5.83
CA TRP A 135 14.64 3.37 -5.50
C TRP A 135 15.66 2.99 -4.42
N ALA A 136 15.21 2.33 -3.37
CA ALA A 136 16.07 1.85 -2.28
C ALA A 136 15.38 0.75 -1.46
N ALA A 137 16.14 0.05 -0.64
CA ALA A 137 15.57 -0.74 0.44
C ALA A 137 14.95 0.22 1.48
N LEU A 138 13.64 0.19 1.63
CA LEU A 138 12.93 1.03 2.59
C LEU A 138 12.85 0.36 3.96
N PRO A 139 13.13 1.09 5.05
CA PRO A 139 12.92 0.58 6.40
C PRO A 139 11.43 0.49 6.72
N GLY A 140 11.07 -0.47 7.59
CA GLY A 140 9.70 -0.61 8.08
C GLY A 140 8.78 -1.39 7.13
N ALA A 141 7.50 -1.07 7.18
CA ALA A 141 6.43 -1.71 6.42
C ALA A 141 5.39 -0.66 5.99
N PRO A 142 4.60 -0.93 4.94
CA PRO A 142 3.54 -0.02 4.52
C PRO A 142 2.50 0.18 5.63
N LEU A 143 1.81 1.32 5.59
CA LEU A 143 0.64 1.52 6.42
C LEU A 143 -0.44 0.52 6.02
N THR A 144 -1.21 0.06 7.00
CA THR A 144 -2.39 -0.77 6.76
C THR A 144 -3.62 0.13 6.68
N ALA A 145 -4.47 -0.11 5.68
CA ALA A 145 -5.76 0.52 5.56
C ALA A 145 -6.83 -0.54 5.30
N THR A 146 -7.89 -0.53 6.10
CA THR A 146 -9.02 -1.45 5.95
C THR A 146 -10.30 -0.64 5.82
N GLY A 147 -11.02 -0.84 4.71
CA GLY A 147 -12.29 -0.18 4.44
C GLY A 147 -13.46 -0.92 5.08
N GLY A 148 -14.43 -0.15 5.60
CA GLY A 148 -15.73 -0.65 6.03
C GLY A 148 -16.81 -0.45 4.95
N ALA A 149 -18.07 -0.71 5.31
CA ALA A 149 -19.21 -0.50 4.43
C ALA A 149 -19.39 1.01 4.15
N PHE A 150 -19.33 1.39 2.88
CA PHE A 150 -19.54 2.77 2.46
C PHE A 150 -20.99 3.23 2.66
N LYS A 151 -21.17 4.52 2.91
CA LYS A 151 -22.46 5.13 3.19
C LYS A 151 -22.70 6.31 2.26
N CYS A 152 -23.88 6.40 1.67
CA CYS A 152 -24.27 7.58 0.92
C CYS A 152 -24.48 8.76 1.87
N THR A 153 -23.93 9.91 1.51
CA THR A 153 -24.09 11.16 2.26
C THR A 153 -24.90 12.20 1.49
N ARG A 154 -24.80 12.20 0.16
CA ARG A 154 -25.57 13.11 -0.71
C ARG A 154 -25.77 12.51 -2.09
N ASN A 155 -26.98 12.62 -2.63
CA ASN A 155 -27.36 12.19 -3.98
C ASN A 155 -27.00 10.74 -4.30
N CYS A 156 -27.71 9.79 -3.68
CA CYS A 156 -27.40 8.37 -3.67
C CYS A 156 -27.71 7.61 -4.97
N THR A 157 -28.37 8.21 -5.93
CA THR A 157 -28.86 7.56 -7.16
C THR A 157 -28.08 7.92 -8.42
N GLY A 158 -27.09 8.81 -8.33
CA GLY A 158 -26.29 9.26 -9.48
C GLY A 158 -24.93 9.79 -9.03
N HIS A 159 -24.43 10.82 -9.72
CA HIS A 159 -23.27 11.55 -9.24
C HIS A 159 -23.54 12.05 -7.82
N GLY A 160 -22.68 11.70 -6.89
CA GLY A 160 -22.94 12.02 -5.50
C GLY A 160 -21.73 11.88 -4.60
N GLN A 161 -21.98 12.13 -3.31
CA GLN A 161 -20.96 12.03 -2.29
C GLN A 161 -21.28 10.88 -1.34
N TRP A 162 -20.26 10.08 -1.06
CA TRP A 162 -20.31 8.96 -0.14
C TRP A 162 -19.23 9.09 0.90
N ALA A 163 -19.32 8.32 1.96
CA ALA A 163 -18.28 8.17 2.98
C ALA A 163 -17.84 6.72 3.05
N VAL A 164 -16.53 6.49 3.03
CA VAL A 164 -15.92 5.19 3.23
C VAL A 164 -15.28 5.18 4.61
N PRO A 165 -15.81 4.43 5.59
CA PRO A 165 -15.15 4.25 6.87
C PRO A 165 -13.85 3.49 6.66
N ILE A 166 -12.75 4.01 7.21
CA ILE A 166 -11.42 3.41 7.07
C ILE A 166 -10.77 3.31 8.44
N THR A 167 -10.20 2.15 8.72
CA THR A 167 -9.25 1.94 9.82
C THR A 167 -7.85 1.98 9.25
N VAL A 168 -7.03 2.93 9.71
CA VAL A 168 -5.63 3.08 9.32
C VAL A 168 -4.74 2.82 10.51
N GLY A 169 -3.60 2.16 10.31
CA GLY A 169 -2.60 1.93 11.33
C GLY A 169 -1.23 1.60 10.76
N GLY A 170 -0.23 1.70 11.61
CA GLY A 170 1.15 1.31 11.30
C GLY A 170 2.05 1.49 12.51
N PRO A 171 2.96 0.56 12.77
CA PRO A 171 3.83 0.61 13.94
C PRO A 171 4.89 1.72 13.87
N GLN A 172 5.21 2.20 12.67
CA GLN A 172 6.21 3.21 12.40
C GLN A 172 5.67 4.65 12.37
N LEU A 173 4.36 4.86 12.46
CA LEU A 173 3.78 6.20 12.44
C LEU A 173 4.28 7.02 13.64
N LEU A 174 4.77 8.21 13.36
CA LEU A 174 5.20 9.18 14.36
C LEU A 174 4.08 10.18 14.66
N ALA A 175 4.07 10.72 15.87
CA ALA A 175 3.18 11.83 16.18
C ALA A 175 3.48 13.04 15.27
N ASN A 176 2.41 13.66 14.74
CA ASN A 176 2.45 14.76 13.78
C ASN A 176 3.01 14.41 12.39
N GLU A 177 3.19 13.12 12.08
CA GLU A 177 3.49 12.69 10.72
C GLU A 177 2.25 12.88 9.84
N GLN A 178 2.47 13.42 8.64
CA GLN A 178 1.37 13.62 7.70
C GLN A 178 1.02 12.31 7.00
N VAL A 179 -0.25 11.95 7.04
CA VAL A 179 -0.79 10.72 6.45
C VAL A 179 -1.88 11.07 5.44
N ASP A 180 -1.72 10.55 4.22
CA ASP A 180 -2.73 10.59 3.18
C ASP A 180 -3.50 9.28 3.16
N ILE A 181 -4.81 9.38 3.33
CA ILE A 181 -5.73 8.25 3.34
C ILE A 181 -6.65 8.41 2.14
N THR A 182 -6.71 7.40 1.29
CA THR A 182 -7.36 7.46 0.00
C THR A 182 -8.37 6.34 -0.17
N ALA A 183 -9.40 6.58 -0.96
CA ALA A 183 -10.37 5.58 -1.37
C ALA A 183 -10.68 5.70 -2.86
N SER A 184 -10.76 4.56 -3.53
CA SER A 184 -11.19 4.38 -4.92
C SER A 184 -12.45 3.54 -4.92
N CYS A 185 -13.51 4.00 -5.56
CA CYS A 185 -14.76 3.27 -5.65
C CYS A 185 -15.03 2.83 -7.09
N SER A 186 -15.52 1.59 -7.24
CA SER A 186 -15.77 0.96 -8.54
C SER A 186 -17.23 0.53 -8.67
N ASN A 187 -17.69 0.47 -9.91
CA ASN A 187 -18.98 -0.13 -10.26
C ASN A 187 -18.91 -1.68 -10.27
N ALA A 188 -20.02 -2.34 -10.55
CA ALA A 188 -20.10 -3.80 -10.61
C ALA A 188 -19.21 -4.44 -11.71
N ALA A 189 -18.82 -3.67 -12.72
CA ALA A 189 -17.89 -4.13 -13.77
C ALA A 189 -16.40 -3.92 -13.38
N GLY A 190 -16.11 -3.40 -12.18
CA GLY A 190 -14.77 -3.12 -11.71
C GLY A 190 -14.15 -1.80 -12.20
N ALA A 191 -14.85 -1.03 -13.02
CA ALA A 191 -14.38 0.26 -13.48
C ALA A 191 -14.43 1.29 -12.35
N ILE A 192 -13.34 2.06 -12.16
CA ILE A 192 -13.30 3.15 -11.19
C ILE A 192 -14.29 4.25 -11.60
N ILE A 193 -15.21 4.57 -10.73
CA ILE A 193 -16.24 5.59 -10.91
C ILE A 193 -16.02 6.82 -10.06
N GLY A 194 -14.94 6.86 -9.30
CA GLY A 194 -14.54 7.97 -8.47
C GLY A 194 -13.79 7.56 -7.22
N GLY A 195 -13.57 8.52 -6.35
CA GLY A 195 -12.85 8.33 -5.10
C GLY A 195 -12.70 9.61 -4.31
N GLY A 196 -11.76 9.60 -3.38
CA GLY A 196 -11.46 10.74 -2.55
C GLY A 196 -10.29 10.49 -1.62
N SER A 197 -9.91 11.55 -0.91
CA SER A 197 -8.82 11.47 0.06
C SER A 197 -9.14 12.28 1.31
N ARG A 198 -8.42 11.95 2.36
CA ARG A 198 -8.33 12.71 3.59
C ARG A 198 -6.90 12.74 4.07
N GLN A 199 -6.38 13.93 4.26
CA GLN A 199 -5.07 14.17 4.83
C GLN A 199 -5.22 14.56 6.30
N LEU A 200 -4.36 14.05 7.14
CA LEU A 200 -4.32 14.41 8.57
C LEU A 200 -2.90 14.28 9.13
N LEU A 201 -2.67 15.00 10.23
CA LEU A 201 -1.50 14.77 11.08
C LEU A 201 -1.81 13.64 12.05
N TRP A 202 -0.90 12.66 12.15
CA TRP A 202 -1.11 11.50 13.03
C TRP A 202 -1.12 11.96 14.51
N PRO A 203 -2.13 11.60 15.29
CA PRO A 203 -2.31 12.21 16.63
C PRO A 203 -1.28 11.72 17.65
N GLN A 204 -0.77 10.50 17.52
CA GLN A 204 0.20 9.91 18.44
C GLN A 204 1.01 8.81 17.77
N ALA A 205 2.22 8.55 18.24
CA ALA A 205 3.08 7.52 17.69
C ALA A 205 2.44 6.12 17.77
N GLY A 206 2.48 5.39 16.64
CA GLY A 206 1.88 4.06 16.50
C GLY A 206 0.34 4.05 16.56
N GLY A 207 -0.23 2.88 16.81
CA GLY A 207 -1.68 2.73 16.98
C GLY A 207 -2.48 2.65 15.69
N SER A 208 -3.80 2.85 15.84
CA SER A 208 -4.75 2.87 14.72
C SER A 208 -5.78 3.98 14.91
N LEU A 209 -6.33 4.45 13.80
CA LEU A 209 -7.34 5.49 13.76
C LEU A 209 -8.49 5.07 12.84
N ASN A 210 -9.73 5.30 13.31
CA ASN A 210 -10.94 5.12 12.52
C ASN A 210 -11.45 6.48 12.06
N LEU A 211 -11.72 6.60 10.76
CA LEU A 211 -12.24 7.84 10.18
C LEU A 211 -13.04 7.56 8.91
N ASP A 212 -13.83 8.54 8.51
CA ASP A 212 -14.56 8.52 7.25
C ASP A 212 -13.77 9.32 6.19
N VAL A 213 -13.54 8.72 5.02
CA VAL A 213 -13.02 9.41 3.84
C VAL A 213 -14.17 9.77 2.92
N PRO A 214 -14.38 11.06 2.63
CA PRO A 214 -15.39 11.49 1.67
C PRO A 214 -14.94 11.11 0.25
N VAL A 215 -15.83 10.48 -0.52
CA VAL A 215 -15.58 10.12 -1.91
C VAL A 215 -16.64 10.73 -2.81
N ILE A 216 -16.22 11.13 -4.02
CA ILE A 216 -17.10 11.63 -5.08
C ILE A 216 -17.16 10.56 -6.16
N VAL A 217 -18.36 10.16 -6.54
CA VAL A 217 -18.61 9.09 -7.50
C VAL A 217 -19.66 9.46 -8.52
N ASN A 218 -19.55 8.88 -9.72
CA ASN A 218 -20.49 9.13 -10.82
C ASN A 218 -21.79 8.34 -10.71
N THR A 219 -21.76 7.22 -9.99
CA THR A 219 -22.91 6.36 -9.70
C THR A 219 -22.75 5.74 -8.32
N ALA A 220 -23.77 5.02 -7.82
CA ALA A 220 -23.63 4.23 -6.60
C ALA A 220 -22.51 3.19 -6.74
N PRO A 221 -21.55 3.14 -5.80
CA PRO A 221 -20.44 2.19 -5.86
C PRO A 221 -20.90 0.77 -5.54
N ALA A 222 -20.26 -0.22 -6.18
CA ALA A 222 -20.38 -1.63 -5.84
C ALA A 222 -19.32 -2.06 -4.83
N SER A 223 -18.13 -1.46 -4.90
CA SER A 223 -17.02 -1.71 -3.98
C SER A 223 -16.12 -0.48 -3.86
N CYS A 224 -15.39 -0.37 -2.75
CA CYS A 224 -14.35 0.63 -2.60
C CYS A 224 -13.07 -0.03 -2.08
N GLN A 225 -11.94 0.29 -2.70
CA GLN A 225 -10.59 -0.05 -2.26
C GLN A 225 -9.99 1.15 -1.52
N VAL A 226 -9.20 0.90 -0.50
CA VAL A 226 -8.60 1.95 0.32
C VAL A 226 -7.08 1.83 0.37
N GLY A 227 -6.43 2.95 0.62
CA GLY A 227 -4.99 3.03 0.79
C GLY A 227 -4.60 4.06 1.84
N ALA A 228 -3.41 3.92 2.39
CA ALA A 228 -2.80 4.93 3.24
C ALA A 228 -1.29 4.96 3.00
N THR A 229 -0.72 6.16 3.02
CA THR A 229 0.71 6.39 2.91
C THR A 229 1.11 7.61 3.72
N THR A 230 2.38 7.69 4.12
CA THR A 230 2.95 8.94 4.61
C THR A 230 3.27 9.84 3.44
N SER A 231 3.05 11.13 3.59
CA SER A 231 3.43 12.16 2.62
C SER A 231 4.48 13.09 3.22
N ASN A 232 5.47 13.44 2.40
CA ASN A 232 6.55 14.38 2.74
C ASN A 232 6.24 15.76 2.19
#